data_a394f58ebbf005e5f0ae83e319a918b2
#
_entry.id   a394f58ebbf005e5f0ae83e319a918b2
#
_cell.length_a   1.000
_cell.length_b   1.000
_cell.length_c   1.000
_cell.angle_alpha   90.00
_cell.angle_beta   90.00
_cell.angle_gamma   90.00
#
_symmetry.space_group_name_H-M   'P 1'
#
loop_
_entity.id
_entity.type
_entity.pdbx_description
1 polymer ?
#
loop_
_entity_poly.entity_id
_entity_poly.type
_entity_poly.pdbx_seq_one_letter_code
_entity_poly.pdbx_strand_id
1 'polypeptide(L)'
;MKKTIWAVLIVLMSSTLAAHATELKVGEKAPNLSLKDSQGNVFTLDSPEFKGKVLSIFYINPDAIDLNRHVEDALIKDNELDRQTSYKSFNITNLKAGKLPNFVYKSAIKNKREKTGGVILLDYDNTVLNLWGLKNRSDVIVLDKERICRYIYNGKLPPAEVDKLIKVIKEYQVK
;
A
#
# COMPACT_ATOMS: atom_id res chain seq x y z
N MET A 1 -12.52 6.40 69.74
CA MET A 1 -11.82 5.52 68.78
C MET A 1 -12.18 6.03 67.37
N LYS A 2 -11.30 6.78 66.72
CA LYS A 2 -11.54 7.34 65.37
C LYS A 2 -10.83 6.44 64.36
N LYS A 3 -11.58 5.77 63.49
CA LYS A 3 -11.05 4.96 62.37
C LYS A 3 -10.81 5.87 61.19
N THR A 4 -9.55 6.10 60.88
CA THR A 4 -9.12 6.86 59.68
C THR A 4 -9.07 5.90 58.48
N ILE A 5 -9.99 6.10 57.51
CA ILE A 5 -10.00 5.36 56.27
C ILE A 5 -9.07 6.06 55.29
N TRP A 6 -7.97 5.42 54.93
CA TRP A 6 -7.08 5.85 53.84
C TRP A 6 -7.66 5.39 52.50
N ALA A 7 -8.15 6.34 51.71
CA ALA A 7 -8.53 6.08 50.33
C ALA A 7 -7.27 6.17 49.44
N VAL A 8 -6.82 5.02 48.91
CA VAL A 8 -5.75 4.95 47.94
C VAL A 8 -6.36 5.27 46.57
N LEU A 9 -6.07 6.46 46.05
CA LEU A 9 -6.45 6.88 44.69
C LEU A 9 -5.45 6.31 43.70
N ILE A 10 -5.82 5.19 43.04
CA ILE A 10 -5.05 4.65 41.93
C ILE A 10 -5.40 5.46 40.66
N VAL A 11 -4.53 6.39 40.32
CA VAL A 11 -4.58 7.08 39.01
C VAL A 11 -4.06 6.15 37.95
N LEU A 12 -4.97 5.51 37.22
CA LEU A 12 -4.65 4.80 35.98
C LEU A 12 -4.25 5.85 34.91
N MET A 13 -2.97 6.07 34.74
CA MET A 13 -2.44 6.75 33.56
C MET A 13 -2.61 5.83 32.36
N SER A 14 -3.73 5.96 31.64
CA SER A 14 -3.89 5.44 30.31
C SER A 14 -3.02 6.26 29.36
N SER A 15 -1.77 5.79 29.13
CA SER A 15 -0.95 6.30 28.06
C SER A 15 -1.60 5.91 26.73
N THR A 16 -2.35 6.83 26.14
CA THR A 16 -2.75 6.75 24.74
C THR A 16 -1.46 6.87 23.92
N LEU A 17 -0.91 5.73 23.46
CA LEU A 17 0.06 5.76 22.39
C LEU A 17 -0.63 6.37 21.18
N ALA A 18 -0.43 7.66 20.96
CA ALA A 18 -0.68 8.28 19.66
C ALA A 18 0.21 7.56 18.67
N ALA A 19 -0.37 6.73 17.83
CA ALA A 19 0.32 6.14 16.70
C ALA A 19 0.75 7.30 15.79
N HIS A 20 1.96 7.80 15.99
CA HIS A 20 2.58 8.70 15.04
C HIS A 20 2.72 7.92 13.74
N ALA A 21 2.13 8.43 12.67
CA ALA A 21 2.37 7.91 11.33
C ALA A 21 3.89 7.95 11.08
N THR A 22 4.53 6.81 11.19
CA THR A 22 5.96 6.67 10.90
C THR A 22 6.09 6.42 9.42
N GLU A 23 6.91 7.21 8.72
CA GLU A 23 7.22 6.98 7.32
C GLU A 23 7.73 5.54 7.13
N LEU A 24 7.06 4.76 6.29
CA LEU A 24 7.46 3.37 6.00
C LEU A 24 8.84 3.36 5.36
N LYS A 25 9.77 2.59 5.94
CA LYS A 25 11.14 2.46 5.47
C LYS A 25 11.48 1.04 5.08
N VAL A 26 12.49 0.92 4.22
CA VAL A 26 13.06 -0.40 3.89
C VAL A 26 13.55 -1.09 5.16
N GLY A 27 13.16 -2.35 5.33
CA GLY A 27 13.43 -3.17 6.52
C GLY A 27 12.31 -3.15 7.58
N GLU A 28 11.37 -2.24 7.50
CA GLU A 28 10.24 -2.15 8.44
C GLU A 28 9.03 -2.94 7.96
N LYS A 29 8.26 -3.47 8.91
CA LYS A 29 7.00 -4.13 8.60
C LYS A 29 5.93 -3.09 8.30
N ALA A 30 5.32 -3.20 7.12
CA ALA A 30 4.24 -2.30 6.72
C ALA A 30 3.01 -2.50 7.62
N PRO A 31 2.45 -1.44 8.22
CA PRO A 31 1.17 -1.50 8.88
C PRO A 31 0.09 -2.03 7.94
N ASN A 32 -0.79 -2.91 8.44
CA ASN A 32 -1.84 -3.48 7.61
C ASN A 32 -2.84 -2.39 7.18
N LEU A 33 -3.27 -2.45 5.93
CA LEU A 33 -4.29 -1.57 5.38
C LEU A 33 -5.67 -2.26 5.36
N SER A 34 -6.73 -1.47 5.24
CA SER A 34 -8.08 -1.96 4.94
C SER A 34 -8.74 -0.98 3.98
N LEU A 35 -8.85 -1.37 2.71
CA LEU A 35 -9.42 -0.55 1.65
C LEU A 35 -10.46 -1.34 0.85
N LYS A 36 -11.31 -0.61 0.12
CA LYS A 36 -12.29 -1.20 -0.79
C LYS A 36 -11.85 -1.04 -2.24
N ASP A 37 -12.23 -2.00 -3.07
CA ASP A 37 -12.19 -1.83 -4.53
C ASP A 37 -13.43 -1.07 -5.03
N SER A 38 -13.53 -0.90 -6.36
CA SER A 38 -14.67 -0.22 -6.99
C SER A 38 -15.99 -0.99 -6.90
N GLN A 39 -15.98 -2.26 -6.49
CA GLN A 39 -17.17 -3.10 -6.28
C GLN A 39 -17.59 -3.16 -4.80
N GLY A 40 -16.79 -2.59 -3.91
CA GLY A 40 -17.05 -2.60 -2.46
C GLY A 40 -16.44 -3.77 -1.72
N ASN A 41 -15.68 -4.66 -2.38
CA ASN A 41 -14.96 -5.73 -1.71
C ASN A 41 -13.84 -5.14 -0.85
N VAL A 42 -13.71 -5.63 0.39
CA VAL A 42 -12.67 -5.17 1.33
C VAL A 42 -11.42 -6.00 1.15
N PHE A 43 -10.28 -5.32 1.05
CA PHE A 43 -8.95 -5.92 0.97
C PHE A 43 -8.06 -5.43 2.12
N THR A 44 -7.27 -6.34 2.64
CA THR A 44 -6.17 -6.07 3.56
C THR A 44 -4.90 -6.67 2.98
N LEU A 45 -3.71 -6.39 3.56
CA LEU A 45 -2.48 -7.06 3.14
C LEU A 45 -2.52 -8.59 3.35
N ASP A 46 -3.43 -9.08 4.20
CA ASP A 46 -3.60 -10.50 4.51
C ASP A 46 -4.73 -11.17 3.71
N SER A 47 -5.35 -10.43 2.77
CA SER A 47 -6.38 -10.99 1.88
C SER A 47 -5.85 -12.20 1.09
N PRO A 48 -6.70 -13.20 0.78
CA PRO A 48 -6.29 -14.43 0.09
C PRO A 48 -5.49 -14.18 -1.18
N GLU A 49 -5.82 -13.13 -1.93
CA GLU A 49 -5.14 -12.75 -3.18
C GLU A 49 -3.68 -12.32 -2.97
N PHE A 50 -3.33 -11.85 -1.76
CA PHE A 50 -2.03 -11.31 -1.41
C PHE A 50 -1.22 -12.22 -0.50
N LYS A 51 -1.89 -13.12 0.24
CA LYS A 51 -1.26 -13.97 1.24
C LYS A 51 -0.13 -14.82 0.65
N GLY A 52 1.03 -14.80 1.29
CA GLY A 52 2.21 -15.58 0.87
C GLY A 52 2.90 -15.07 -0.40
N LYS A 53 2.52 -13.91 -0.92
CA LYS A 53 3.11 -13.32 -2.13
C LYS A 53 3.93 -12.09 -1.82
N VAL A 54 4.96 -11.87 -2.61
CA VAL A 54 5.63 -10.56 -2.72
C VAL A 54 4.67 -9.61 -3.42
N LEU A 55 4.53 -8.41 -2.89
CA LEU A 55 3.61 -7.41 -3.40
C LEU A 55 4.37 -6.23 -3.99
N SER A 56 4.11 -5.87 -5.25
CA SER A 56 4.42 -4.53 -5.74
C SER A 56 3.17 -3.67 -5.71
N ILE A 57 3.24 -2.55 -5.02
CA ILE A 57 2.13 -1.66 -4.75
C ILE A 57 2.42 -0.31 -5.38
N PHE A 58 1.53 0.13 -6.27
CA PHE A 58 1.58 1.47 -6.84
C PHE A 58 0.54 2.33 -6.13
N TYR A 59 1.00 3.24 -5.27
CA TYR A 59 0.12 4.24 -4.65
C TYR A 59 0.04 5.45 -5.57
N ILE A 60 -1.10 5.66 -6.20
CA ILE A 60 -1.25 6.53 -7.37
C ILE A 60 -2.09 7.76 -7.02
N ASN A 61 -1.56 8.95 -7.27
CA ASN A 61 -2.37 10.14 -7.44
C ASN A 61 -3.12 10.04 -8.79
N PRO A 62 -4.46 10.13 -8.83
CA PRO A 62 -5.23 9.94 -10.06
C PRO A 62 -4.91 10.95 -11.16
N ASP A 63 -4.39 12.15 -10.82
CA ASP A 63 -3.94 13.13 -11.80
C ASP A 63 -2.55 12.82 -12.39
N ALA A 64 -1.86 11.79 -11.86
CA ALA A 64 -0.54 11.33 -12.30
C ALA A 64 -0.53 9.82 -12.62
N ILE A 65 -1.65 9.30 -13.13
CA ILE A 65 -1.88 7.85 -13.33
C ILE A 65 -0.85 7.19 -14.24
N ASP A 66 -0.29 7.92 -15.19
CA ASP A 66 0.66 7.39 -16.17
C ASP A 66 2.13 7.60 -15.76
N LEU A 67 2.39 8.18 -14.58
CA LEU A 67 3.74 8.56 -14.17
C LEU A 67 4.72 7.38 -14.18
N ASN A 68 4.26 6.21 -13.71
CA ASN A 68 5.03 4.96 -13.62
C ASN A 68 4.47 3.84 -14.51
N ARG A 69 3.73 4.16 -15.58
CA ARG A 69 3.23 3.16 -16.53
C ARG A 69 4.33 2.30 -17.12
N HIS A 70 5.48 2.89 -17.44
CA HIS A 70 6.65 2.16 -17.96
C HIS A 70 7.16 1.08 -16.98
N VAL A 71 6.98 1.29 -15.67
CA VAL A 71 7.32 0.29 -14.64
C VAL A 71 6.30 -0.83 -14.64
N GLU A 72 4.99 -0.52 -14.67
CA GLU A 72 3.94 -1.53 -14.81
C GLU A 72 4.17 -2.40 -16.06
N ASP A 73 4.49 -1.76 -17.21
CA ASP A 73 4.78 -2.44 -18.47
C ASP A 73 6.02 -3.34 -18.37
N ALA A 74 7.08 -2.88 -17.70
CA ALA A 74 8.29 -3.68 -17.48
C ALA A 74 7.99 -4.91 -16.61
N LEU A 75 7.23 -4.72 -15.51
CA LEU A 75 6.79 -5.82 -14.66
C LEU A 75 5.91 -6.83 -15.42
N ILE A 76 5.03 -6.38 -16.33
CA ILE A 76 4.18 -7.27 -17.13
C ILE A 76 5.01 -8.10 -18.12
N LYS A 77 6.03 -7.51 -18.72
CA LYS A 77 6.88 -8.17 -19.73
C LYS A 77 7.88 -9.15 -19.12
N ASP A 78 8.20 -9.04 -17.85
CA ASP A 78 9.18 -9.91 -17.20
C ASP A 78 8.57 -11.29 -16.91
N ASN A 79 9.03 -12.31 -17.64
CA ASN A 79 8.51 -13.68 -17.56
C ASN A 79 9.04 -14.47 -16.35
N GLU A 80 10.03 -13.96 -15.62
CA GLU A 80 10.56 -14.62 -14.41
C GLU A 80 9.74 -14.26 -13.15
N LEU A 81 8.81 -13.31 -13.26
CA LEU A 81 7.90 -12.99 -12.18
C LEU A 81 6.73 -13.97 -12.12
N ASP A 82 6.71 -14.82 -11.10
CA ASP A 82 5.64 -15.79 -10.86
C ASP A 82 4.37 -15.14 -10.31
N ARG A 83 3.52 -14.67 -11.20
CA ARG A 83 2.27 -13.99 -10.89
C ARG A 83 1.16 -14.93 -10.40
N GLN A 84 1.34 -16.23 -10.53
CA GLN A 84 0.35 -17.21 -10.10
C GLN A 84 0.46 -17.47 -8.59
N THR A 85 1.67 -17.77 -8.11
CA THR A 85 1.86 -18.26 -6.74
C THR A 85 2.64 -17.32 -5.83
N SER A 86 3.69 -16.64 -6.31
CA SER A 86 4.69 -16.01 -5.46
C SER A 86 4.72 -14.47 -5.52
N TYR A 87 4.07 -13.87 -6.52
CA TYR A 87 4.10 -12.43 -6.76
C TYR A 87 2.72 -11.88 -7.11
N LYS A 88 2.42 -10.66 -6.67
CA LYS A 88 1.22 -9.91 -7.06
C LYS A 88 1.52 -8.42 -7.18
N SER A 89 1.07 -7.81 -8.26
CA SER A 89 1.05 -6.35 -8.42
C SER A 89 -0.38 -5.82 -8.25
N PHE A 90 -0.53 -4.68 -7.59
CA PHE A 90 -1.81 -3.99 -7.51
C PHE A 90 -1.64 -2.48 -7.28
N ASN A 91 -2.71 -1.75 -7.55
CA ASN A 91 -2.73 -0.30 -7.47
C ASN A 91 -3.62 0.15 -6.30
N ILE A 92 -3.20 1.21 -5.60
CA ILE A 92 -4.03 1.96 -4.66
C ILE A 92 -4.18 3.37 -5.23
N THR A 93 -5.40 3.77 -5.58
CA THR A 93 -5.67 5.11 -6.11
C THR A 93 -6.14 6.02 -4.98
N ASN A 94 -5.40 7.09 -4.73
CA ASN A 94 -5.75 8.12 -3.75
C ASN A 94 -6.80 9.08 -4.33
N LEU A 95 -8.07 8.76 -4.16
CA LEU A 95 -9.17 9.59 -4.67
C LEU A 95 -9.29 10.95 -3.97
N LYS A 96 -8.76 11.07 -2.74
CA LYS A 96 -8.74 12.34 -2.00
C LYS A 96 -7.83 13.38 -2.64
N ALA A 97 -6.78 12.94 -3.35
CA ALA A 97 -5.81 13.81 -3.99
C ALA A 97 -6.24 14.28 -5.39
N GLY A 98 -7.28 13.65 -5.97
CA GLY A 98 -7.74 13.98 -7.31
C GLY A 98 -8.46 15.32 -7.40
N LYS A 99 -8.31 16.00 -8.53
CA LYS A 99 -8.96 17.31 -8.81
C LYS A 99 -10.37 17.17 -9.35
N LEU A 100 -10.68 16.00 -9.93
CA LEU A 100 -12.01 15.73 -10.51
C LEU A 100 -12.92 15.06 -9.46
N PRO A 101 -14.25 15.13 -9.66
CA PRO A 101 -15.19 14.39 -8.83
C PRO A 101 -14.93 12.88 -8.85
N ASN A 102 -15.08 12.22 -7.71
CA ASN A 102 -14.77 10.80 -7.54
C ASN A 102 -15.47 9.86 -8.54
N PHE A 103 -16.67 10.22 -9.03
CA PHE A 103 -17.39 9.37 -10.00
C PHE A 103 -16.66 9.27 -11.34
N VAL A 104 -15.93 10.33 -11.74
CA VAL A 104 -15.12 10.34 -12.98
C VAL A 104 -13.98 9.34 -12.87
N TYR A 105 -13.22 9.39 -11.75
CA TYR A 105 -12.15 8.44 -11.51
C TYR A 105 -12.66 7.01 -11.35
N LYS A 106 -13.77 6.80 -10.65
CA LYS A 106 -14.39 5.47 -10.49
C LYS A 106 -14.74 4.82 -11.82
N SER A 107 -15.27 5.58 -12.76
CA SER A 107 -15.59 5.09 -14.11
C SER A 107 -14.32 4.64 -14.85
N ALA A 108 -13.26 5.46 -14.83
CA ALA A 108 -11.98 5.12 -15.45
C ALA A 108 -11.32 3.89 -14.79
N ILE A 109 -11.36 3.80 -13.45
CA ILE A 109 -10.84 2.68 -12.68
C ILE A 109 -11.58 1.38 -12.99
N LYS A 110 -12.93 1.43 -13.07
CA LYS A 110 -13.76 0.29 -13.46
C LYS A 110 -13.36 -0.23 -14.83
N ASN A 111 -13.25 0.67 -15.81
CA ASN A 111 -12.84 0.32 -17.16
C ASN A 111 -11.42 -0.28 -17.22
N LYS A 112 -10.46 0.29 -16.45
CA LYS A 112 -9.09 -0.28 -16.34
C LYS A 112 -9.14 -1.68 -15.76
N ARG A 113 -9.88 -1.88 -14.69
CA ARG A 113 -10.02 -3.18 -14.03
C ARG A 113 -10.63 -4.25 -14.96
N GLU A 114 -11.70 -3.91 -15.67
CA GLU A 114 -12.36 -4.81 -16.63
C GLU A 114 -11.42 -5.24 -17.75
N LYS A 115 -10.53 -4.34 -18.21
CA LYS A 115 -9.54 -4.63 -19.25
C LYS A 115 -8.36 -5.45 -18.76
N THR A 116 -7.92 -5.25 -17.51
CA THR A 116 -6.67 -5.82 -17.01
C THR A 116 -6.85 -6.98 -16.03
N GLY A 117 -8.04 -7.15 -15.45
CA GLY A 117 -8.29 -8.08 -14.34
C GLY A 117 -7.53 -7.73 -13.05
N GLY A 118 -6.86 -6.57 -13.02
CA GLY A 118 -6.01 -6.14 -11.90
C GLY A 118 -6.81 -5.71 -10.68
N VAL A 119 -6.22 -5.85 -9.50
CA VAL A 119 -6.79 -5.30 -8.26
C VAL A 119 -6.46 -3.81 -8.19
N ILE A 120 -7.48 -2.98 -8.00
CA ILE A 120 -7.33 -1.53 -7.81
C ILE A 120 -8.13 -1.14 -6.56
N LEU A 121 -7.43 -0.74 -5.52
CA LEU A 121 -8.02 -0.30 -4.26
C LEU A 121 -8.20 1.22 -4.24
N LEU A 122 -9.16 1.70 -3.48
CA LEU A 122 -9.55 3.11 -3.43
C LEU A 122 -9.29 3.69 -2.04
N ASP A 123 -8.39 4.67 -1.96
CA ASP A 123 -8.14 5.44 -0.76
C ASP A 123 -8.89 6.79 -0.85
N TYR A 124 -10.00 6.90 -0.09
CA TYR A 124 -10.86 8.09 -0.11
C TYR A 124 -10.40 9.18 0.87
N ASP A 125 -9.65 8.80 1.89
CA ASP A 125 -9.41 9.65 3.07
C ASP A 125 -7.93 9.83 3.39
N ASN A 126 -7.03 9.54 2.43
CA ASN A 126 -5.59 9.48 2.65
C ASN A 126 -5.19 8.44 3.71
N THR A 127 -5.97 7.37 3.87
CA THR A 127 -5.75 6.37 4.91
C THR A 127 -4.36 5.75 4.78
N VAL A 128 -3.99 5.24 3.60
CA VAL A 128 -2.68 4.62 3.37
C VAL A 128 -1.57 5.66 3.28
N LEU A 129 -1.85 6.83 2.69
CA LEU A 129 -0.91 7.94 2.67
C LEU A 129 -0.44 8.30 4.08
N ASN A 130 -1.38 8.45 5.00
CA ASN A 130 -1.08 8.80 6.40
C ASN A 130 -0.47 7.62 7.16
N LEU A 131 -1.00 6.40 6.94
CA LEU A 131 -0.55 5.19 7.63
C LEU A 131 0.91 4.84 7.33
N TRP A 132 1.34 5.04 6.07
CA TRP A 132 2.68 4.72 5.60
C TRP A 132 3.57 5.95 5.40
N GLY A 133 3.10 7.15 5.72
CA GLY A 133 3.84 8.41 5.56
C GLY A 133 4.24 8.71 4.12
N LEU A 134 3.40 8.36 3.14
CA LEU A 134 3.68 8.54 1.71
C LEU A 134 3.60 10.01 1.28
N LYS A 135 4.24 10.35 0.16
CA LYS A 135 4.38 11.76 -0.29
C LYS A 135 3.39 12.20 -1.38
N ASN A 136 2.41 11.34 -1.69
CA ASN A 136 1.29 11.67 -2.60
C ASN A 136 1.69 12.03 -4.04
N ARG A 137 2.75 11.40 -4.57
CA ARG A 137 3.19 11.66 -5.96
C ARG A 137 3.14 10.47 -6.90
N SER A 138 2.80 9.31 -6.49
CA SER A 138 2.97 8.02 -7.12
C SER A 138 4.16 7.29 -6.48
N ASP A 139 3.88 6.67 -5.36
CA ASP A 139 4.89 5.87 -4.65
C ASP A 139 4.86 4.44 -5.19
N VAL A 140 6.03 3.83 -5.35
CA VAL A 140 6.16 2.41 -5.71
C VAL A 140 6.81 1.68 -4.54
N ILE A 141 6.11 0.68 -4.01
CA ILE A 141 6.50 -0.04 -2.80
C ILE A 141 6.59 -1.53 -3.12
N VAL A 142 7.60 -2.23 -2.58
CA VAL A 142 7.65 -3.70 -2.57
C VAL A 142 7.62 -4.18 -1.13
N LEU A 143 6.65 -5.06 -0.84
CA LEU A 143 6.57 -5.79 0.41
C LEU A 143 6.86 -7.27 0.14
N ASP A 144 7.67 -7.91 0.99
CA ASP A 144 7.88 -9.35 0.93
C ASP A 144 6.68 -10.14 1.49
N LYS A 145 6.82 -11.46 1.61
CA LYS A 145 5.77 -12.37 2.09
C LYS A 145 5.36 -12.10 3.54
N GLU A 146 6.28 -11.59 4.37
CA GLU A 146 6.08 -11.19 5.77
C GLU A 146 5.61 -9.73 5.92
N ARG A 147 5.42 -9.03 4.78
CA ARG A 147 5.04 -7.60 4.73
C ARG A 147 6.16 -6.65 5.19
N ILE A 148 7.41 -7.08 5.14
CA ILE A 148 8.55 -6.18 5.33
C ILE A 148 8.76 -5.39 4.04
N CYS A 149 8.90 -4.07 4.16
CA CYS A 149 9.23 -3.20 3.03
C CYS A 149 10.64 -3.50 2.53
N ARG A 150 10.77 -3.88 1.27
CA ARG A 150 12.05 -4.21 0.62
C ARG A 150 12.48 -3.16 -0.38
N TYR A 151 11.53 -2.35 -0.82
CA TYR A 151 11.78 -1.24 -1.72
C TYR A 151 10.69 -0.18 -1.56
N ILE A 152 11.07 1.08 -1.62
CA ILE A 152 10.14 2.20 -1.68
C ILE A 152 10.80 3.33 -2.51
N TYR A 153 10.03 3.89 -3.42
CA TYR A 153 10.46 5.01 -4.25
C TYR A 153 9.31 6.00 -4.44
N ASN A 154 9.62 7.28 -4.34
CA ASN A 154 8.65 8.35 -4.46
C ASN A 154 8.81 9.11 -5.78
N GLY A 155 7.76 9.17 -6.59
CA GLY A 155 7.74 9.86 -7.87
C GLY A 155 8.02 8.95 -9.07
N LYS A 156 8.52 9.53 -10.17
CA LYS A 156 8.81 8.80 -11.41
C LYS A 156 10.10 8.00 -11.27
N LEU A 157 10.01 6.68 -11.44
CA LEU A 157 11.20 5.82 -11.41
C LEU A 157 12.06 6.05 -12.67
N PRO A 158 13.36 6.33 -12.52
CA PRO A 158 14.29 6.26 -13.63
C PRO A 158 14.59 4.79 -14.04
N PRO A 159 15.08 4.54 -15.27
CA PRO A 159 15.32 3.18 -15.75
C PRO A 159 16.16 2.32 -14.80
N ALA A 160 17.23 2.84 -14.24
CA ALA A 160 18.08 2.10 -13.29
C ALA A 160 17.35 1.66 -12.01
N GLU A 161 16.37 2.42 -11.55
CA GLU A 161 15.54 2.04 -10.41
C GLU A 161 14.47 1.00 -10.78
N VAL A 162 14.03 0.94 -12.05
CA VAL A 162 13.12 -0.13 -12.54
C VAL A 162 13.83 -1.49 -12.47
N ASP A 163 15.08 -1.58 -12.93
CA ASP A 163 15.87 -2.81 -12.87
C ASP A 163 16.09 -3.27 -11.42
N LYS A 164 16.38 -2.34 -10.53
CA LYS A 164 16.53 -2.61 -9.09
C LYS A 164 15.24 -3.11 -8.48
N LEU A 165 14.09 -2.50 -8.80
CA LEU A 165 12.77 -2.94 -8.35
C LEU A 165 12.49 -4.38 -8.76
N ILE A 166 12.71 -4.72 -10.03
CA ILE A 166 12.52 -6.07 -10.57
C ILE A 166 13.43 -7.06 -9.87
N LYS A 167 14.71 -6.72 -9.68
CA LYS A 167 15.67 -7.56 -8.97
C LYS A 167 15.21 -7.84 -7.52
N VAL A 168 14.73 -6.85 -6.81
CA VAL A 168 14.19 -7.01 -5.45
C VAL A 168 12.99 -7.97 -5.45
N ILE A 169 12.04 -7.82 -6.39
CA ILE A 169 10.88 -8.71 -6.46
C ILE A 169 11.34 -10.15 -6.72
N LYS A 170 12.25 -10.38 -7.69
CA LYS A 170 12.79 -11.71 -8.01
C LYS A 170 13.51 -12.35 -6.83
N GLU A 171 14.27 -11.58 -6.08
CA GLU A 171 14.96 -12.06 -4.88
C GLU A 171 13.98 -12.59 -3.82
N TYR A 172 12.91 -11.84 -3.54
CA TYR A 172 12.00 -12.18 -2.46
C TYR A 172 10.87 -13.13 -2.85
N GLN A 173 10.56 -13.28 -4.14
CA GLN A 173 9.56 -14.26 -4.57
C GLN A 173 10.02 -15.72 -4.37
N VAL A 174 11.33 -15.99 -4.36
CA VAL A 174 11.92 -17.33 -4.19
C VAL A 174 12.29 -17.66 -2.73
N LYS A 175 12.32 -16.68 -1.86
CA LYS A 175 12.48 -16.85 -0.41
C LYS A 175 11.13 -17.12 0.22
#